data_92b14a0d0c478db80136fb58ec740e86
#
_entry.id   92b14a0d0c478db80136fb58ec740e86
#
_cell.length_a   1.000
_cell.length_b   1.000
_cell.length_c   1.000
_cell.angle_alpha   90.00
_cell.angle_beta   90.00
_cell.angle_gamma   90.00
#
_symmetry.space_group_name_H-M   'P 1'
#
loop_
_entity.id
_entity.type
_entity.pdbx_description
1 polymer ?
#
loop_
_entity_poly.entity_id
_entity_poly.type
_entity_poly.pdbx_seq_one_letter_code
_entity_poly.pdbx_strand_id
1 'polypeptide(L)'
;MKYAIALDIGGTSIKYTLVNQNGDILYESSETTQSKENPRPLSDTIKSIVRKMTDYARSRDWGIYGIGIGVPSVVDNGVVLFANNLP
;
A
#
# COMPACT_ATOMS: atom_id res chain seq x y z
N MET A 1 8.22 -15.24 11.42
CA MET A 1 6.91 -14.60 11.18
C MET A 1 6.90 -13.96 9.82
N LYS A 2 5.76 -13.98 9.15
CA LYS A 2 5.62 -13.38 7.81
C LYS A 2 5.03 -11.99 7.92
N TYR A 3 5.50 -11.10 7.08
CA TYR A 3 5.06 -9.70 7.05
C TYR A 3 4.61 -9.35 5.63
N ALA A 4 3.70 -8.42 5.52
CA ALA A 4 3.17 -8.00 4.23
C ALA A 4 2.90 -6.49 4.21
N ILE A 5 2.96 -5.93 3.01
CA ILE A 5 2.61 -4.54 2.77
C ILE A 5 1.24 -4.52 2.09
N ALA A 6 0.34 -3.71 2.61
CA ALA A 6 -0.98 -3.53 2.02
C ALA A 6 -1.12 -2.08 1.56
N LEU A 7 -1.53 -1.90 0.31
CA LEU A 7 -1.78 -0.58 -0.28
C LEU A 7 -3.25 -0.47 -0.63
N ASP A 8 -3.87 0.61 -0.19
CA ASP A 8 -5.27 0.93 -0.51
C ASP A 8 -5.26 2.23 -1.32
N ILE A 9 -5.51 2.11 -2.62
CA ILE A 9 -5.41 3.22 -3.56
C ILE A 9 -6.76 3.91 -3.66
N GLY A 10 -6.84 5.12 -3.12
CA GLY A 10 -8.02 5.96 -3.25
C GLY A 10 -7.88 6.95 -4.38
N GLY A 11 -8.88 7.81 -4.52
CA GLY A 11 -8.89 8.82 -5.58
C GLY A 11 -7.83 9.89 -5.43
N THR A 12 -7.53 10.29 -4.20
CA THR A 12 -6.59 11.37 -3.92
C THR A 12 -5.43 10.95 -3.02
N SER A 13 -5.48 9.75 -2.47
CA SER A 13 -4.44 9.29 -1.57
C SER A 13 -4.28 7.78 -1.63
N ILE A 14 -3.13 7.32 -1.16
CA ILE A 14 -2.85 5.90 -0.97
C ILE A 14 -2.61 5.69 0.51
N LYS A 15 -3.41 4.82 1.12
CA LYS A 15 -3.17 4.37 2.48
C LYS A 15 -2.32 3.12 2.42
N TYR A 16 -1.30 3.04 3.23
CA TYR A 16 -0.43 1.87 3.23
C TYR A 16 -0.17 1.40 4.64
N THR A 17 -0.06 0.08 4.77
CA THR A 17 -0.02 -0.60 6.04
C THR A 17 1.00 -1.72 5.99
N LEU A 18 1.77 -1.87 7.06
CA LEU A 18 2.65 -3.02 7.24
C LEU A 18 2.01 -3.91 8.29
N VAL A 19 1.77 -5.16 7.94
CA VAL A 19 1.08 -6.10 8.82
C VAL A 19 1.89 -7.38 8.97
N ASN A 20 1.65 -8.11 10.06
CA ASN A 20 2.23 -9.44 10.22
C ASN A 20 1.17 -10.51 9.96
N GLN A 21 1.58 -11.78 10.00
CA GLN A 21 0.69 -12.89 9.70
C GLN A 21 -0.44 -13.05 10.71
N ASN A 22 -0.34 -12.43 11.86
CA ASN A 22 -1.39 -12.46 12.88
C ASN A 22 -2.44 -11.36 12.66
N GLY A 23 -2.25 -10.51 11.67
CA GLY A 23 -3.14 -9.40 11.41
C GLY A 23 -2.84 -8.13 12.18
N ASP A 24 -1.72 -8.10 12.91
CA ASP A 24 -1.34 -6.89 13.64
C ASP A 24 -0.83 -5.83 12.69
N ILE A 25 -1.27 -4.61 12.88
CA ILE A 25 -0.81 -3.46 12.12
C ILE A 25 0.43 -2.90 12.81
N LEU A 26 1.57 -2.97 12.11
CA LEU A 26 2.84 -2.56 12.67
C LEU A 26 3.21 -1.13 12.27
N TYR A 27 2.68 -0.67 11.15
CA TYR A 27 2.88 0.68 10.65
C TYR A 27 1.73 1.04 9.72
N GLU A 28 1.28 2.26 9.77
CA GLU A 28 0.20 2.75 8.91
C GLU A 28 0.43 4.21 8.60
N SER A 29 0.26 4.58 7.32
CA SER A 29 0.37 5.95 6.91
C SER A 29 -0.35 6.15 5.58
N SER A 30 -0.34 7.36 5.05
CA SER A 30 -0.93 7.64 3.76
C SER A 30 -0.13 8.72 3.03
N GLU A 31 -0.25 8.72 1.70
CA GLU A 31 0.38 9.73 0.86
C GLU A 31 -0.63 10.22 -0.17
N THR A 32 -0.54 11.50 -0.51
CA THR A 32 -1.36 12.09 -1.55
C THR A 32 -0.87 11.60 -2.91
N THR A 33 -1.79 11.11 -3.74
CA THR A 33 -1.46 10.59 -5.06
C THR A 33 -1.29 11.66 -6.11
N GLN A 34 -1.88 12.84 -5.88
CA GLN A 34 -1.87 13.92 -6.85
C GLN A 34 -1.47 15.22 -6.21
N SER A 35 -0.59 15.93 -6.89
CA SER A 35 -0.26 17.29 -6.59
C SER A 35 -0.44 18.11 -7.88
N LYS A 36 -1.15 19.21 -7.80
CA LYS A 36 -1.31 20.09 -8.96
C LYS A 36 0.01 20.71 -9.39
N GLU A 37 0.92 20.88 -8.43
CA GLU A 37 2.21 21.51 -8.70
C GLU A 37 3.24 20.50 -9.19
N ASN A 38 3.08 19.24 -8.81
CA ASN A 38 4.07 18.19 -9.11
C ASN A 38 3.36 16.87 -9.37
N PRO A 39 2.69 16.76 -10.51
CA PRO A 39 1.99 15.53 -10.85
C PRO A 39 2.99 14.39 -11.04
N ARG A 40 2.76 13.28 -10.37
CA ARG A 40 3.57 12.07 -10.49
C ARG A 40 2.71 10.92 -10.99
N PRO A 41 3.25 10.07 -11.86
CA PRO A 41 2.54 8.84 -12.22
C PRO A 41 2.23 8.03 -10.97
N LEU A 42 1.06 7.41 -10.95
CA LEU A 42 0.64 6.57 -9.83
C LEU A 42 1.65 5.45 -9.58
N SER A 43 2.19 4.87 -10.64
CA SER A 43 3.19 3.81 -10.52
C SER A 43 4.44 4.25 -9.77
N ASP A 44 4.87 5.49 -9.96
CA ASP A 44 6.04 6.01 -9.25
C ASP A 44 5.76 6.18 -7.77
N THR A 45 4.55 6.63 -7.43
CA THR A 45 4.14 6.78 -6.04
C THR A 45 4.08 5.41 -5.36
N ILE A 46 3.51 4.41 -6.04
CA ILE A 46 3.44 3.05 -5.51
C ILE A 46 4.84 2.49 -5.28
N LYS A 47 5.74 2.64 -6.24
CA LYS A 47 7.12 2.16 -6.11
C LYS A 47 7.83 2.81 -4.93
N SER A 48 7.62 4.10 -4.75
CA SER A 48 8.22 4.85 -3.66
C SER A 48 7.74 4.34 -2.30
N ILE A 49 6.43 4.08 -2.18
CA ILE A 49 5.85 3.56 -0.95
C ILE A 49 6.38 2.16 -0.65
N VAL A 50 6.41 1.30 -1.66
CA VAL A 50 6.88 -0.08 -1.50
C VAL A 50 8.34 -0.09 -1.04
N ARG A 51 9.18 0.73 -1.67
CA ARG A 51 10.58 0.83 -1.27
C ARG A 51 10.72 1.31 0.17
N LYS A 52 9.98 2.35 0.53
CA LYS A 52 10.00 2.90 1.88
C LYS A 52 9.60 1.85 2.91
N MET A 53 8.54 1.11 2.63
CA MET A 53 8.05 0.08 3.56
C MET A 53 9.00 -1.12 3.62
N THR A 54 9.58 -1.49 2.49
CA THR A 54 10.55 -2.58 2.45
C THR A 54 11.80 -2.22 3.26
N ASP A 55 12.29 -1.00 3.11
CA ASP A 55 13.45 -0.52 3.87
C ASP A 55 13.14 -0.46 5.37
N TYR A 56 11.95 0.00 5.72
CA TYR A 56 11.49 0.05 7.10
C TYR A 56 11.46 -1.35 7.71
N ALA A 57 10.88 -2.30 7.00
CA ALA A 57 10.79 -3.67 7.47
C ALA A 57 12.18 -4.31 7.59
N ARG A 58 13.04 -4.06 6.61
CA ARG A 58 14.40 -4.59 6.63
C ARG A 58 15.20 -4.06 7.82
N SER A 59 15.01 -2.80 8.18
CA SER A 59 15.70 -2.21 9.34
C SER A 59 15.30 -2.87 10.64
N ARG A 60 14.16 -3.55 10.67
CA ARG A 60 13.66 -4.29 11.82
C ARG A 60 13.80 -5.79 11.67
N ASP A 61 14.49 -6.22 10.64
CA ASP A 61 14.70 -7.64 10.34
C ASP A 61 13.38 -8.37 10.09
N TRP A 62 12.42 -7.69 9.48
CA TRP A 62 11.14 -8.26 9.10
C TRP A 62 11.14 -8.56 7.60
N GLY A 63 11.09 -9.83 7.24
CA GLY A 63 11.04 -10.24 5.84
C GLY A 63 9.66 -10.03 5.24
N ILE A 64 9.59 -9.26 4.16
CA ILE A 64 8.34 -9.04 3.44
C ILE A 64 8.01 -10.27 2.60
N TYR A 65 6.86 -10.87 2.87
CA TYR A 65 6.38 -12.06 2.18
C TYR A 65 5.58 -11.72 0.93
N GLY A 66 4.86 -10.60 0.96
CA GLY A 66 4.03 -10.22 -0.17
C GLY A 66 3.54 -8.79 -0.07
N ILE A 67 2.99 -8.30 -1.18
CA ILE A 67 2.41 -6.98 -1.28
C ILE A 67 0.99 -7.13 -1.82
N GLY A 68 0.03 -6.61 -1.07
CA GLY A 68 -1.36 -6.57 -1.51
C GLY A 68 -1.73 -5.16 -1.94
N ILE A 69 -2.34 -5.04 -3.11
CA ILE A 69 -2.80 -3.75 -3.62
C ILE A 69 -4.31 -3.82 -3.80
N GLY A 70 -5.01 -2.92 -3.09
CA GLY A 70 -6.44 -2.77 -3.23
C GLY A 70 -6.76 -1.52 -4.03
N VAL A 71 -7.55 -1.68 -5.07
CA VAL A 71 -8.02 -0.56 -5.88
C VAL A 71 -9.54 -0.54 -5.80
N PRO A 72 -10.12 0.55 -5.29
CA PRO A 72 -11.57 0.65 -5.27
C PRO A 72 -12.12 0.76 -6.69
N SER A 73 -13.11 -0.05 -6.98
CA SER A 73 -13.83 0.01 -8.23
C SER A 73 -15.25 0.49 -7.91
N VAL A 74 -15.68 1.55 -8.55
CA VAL A 74 -17.01 2.11 -8.30
C VAL A 74 -18.03 1.32 -9.10
N VAL A 75 -19.00 0.74 -8.38
CA VAL A 75 -20.17 0.15 -8.99
C VAL A 75 -21.38 0.93 -8.51
N ASP A 76 -22.55 0.63 -9.09
CA ASP A 76 -23.78 1.41 -8.93
C ASP A 76 -24.09 1.87 -7.50
N ASN A 77 -23.81 1.04 -6.53
CA ASN A 77 -24.18 1.34 -5.14
C ASN A 77 -23.03 1.25 -4.18
N GLY A 78 -21.79 1.37 -4.67
CA GLY A 78 -20.71 1.31 -3.73
C GLY A 78 -19.35 1.10 -4.37
N VAL A 79 -18.44 0.72 -3.53
CA VAL A 79 -17.07 0.48 -3.91
C VAL A 79 -16.77 -1.00 -3.76
N VAL A 80 -16.35 -1.62 -4.84
CA VAL A 80 -15.84 -2.98 -4.80
C VAL A 80 -14.33 -2.90 -4.70
N LEU A 81 -13.79 -3.49 -3.66
CA LEU A 81 -12.36 -3.56 -3.49
C LEU A 81 -11.82 -4.74 -4.26
N PHE A 82 -10.88 -4.46 -5.13
CA PHE A 82 -10.21 -5.48 -5.90
C PHE A 82 -8.81 -5.62 -5.33
N ALA A 83 -8.48 -6.77 -4.79
CA ALA A 83 -7.18 -7.01 -4.18
C ALA A 83 -6.41 -8.04 -4.99
N ASN A 84 -5.19 -7.67 -5.40
CA ASN A 84 -4.26 -8.59 -6.04
C ASN A 84 -3.05 -8.73 -5.15
N ASN A 85 -2.67 -9.98 -4.86
CA ASN A 85 -1.46 -10.26 -4.12
C ASN A 85 -0.31 -10.40 -5.09
N LEU A 86 0.71 -9.58 -4.88
CA LEU A 86 1.93 -9.65 -5.65
C LEU A 86 3.01 -10.32 -4.82
N PRO A 87 3.64 -11.35 -5.34
CA PRO A 87 4.73 -12.00 -4.59
C PRO A 87 5.98 -11.14 -4.48
#